data_ad603e394e659a6ee1c7dc769941418d
#
_entry.id   ad603e394e659a6ee1c7dc769941418d
#
_cell.length_a   1.000
_cell.length_b   1.000
_cell.length_c   1.000
_cell.angle_alpha   90.00
_cell.angle_beta   90.00
_cell.angle_gamma   90.00
#
_symmetry.space_group_name_H-M   'P 1'
#
loop_
_entity.id
_entity.type
_entity.pdbx_description
1 polymer ?
#
loop_
_entity_poly.entity_id
_entity_poly.type
_entity_poly.pdbx_seq_one_letter_code
_entity_poly.pdbx_strand_id
1 'polypeptide(L)'
;MLDLRAHGCQLTGIYLTPSFRVPLELPIDRAEPMTDRLSIAVAQINPTVGDVAGNIALIESCAAQAAEKGADLVVATELAVSGYPPEDLVLKEAFQDRIEDAVTALALRLKEQKHPAVLVGAPWRVDGHLYNAALLLDDGEIKHIRLKHELPNYGVFDEKRVFATGPLPGPIPFRDVRLGVMICEDLWFPDVAECLQESGAELLISLNGSPFDMNKVDVRLNTAIARTTETGLAQLYVNQVGGQDELAFDGGSFAVNADYKMVMRAPFWSEALLMTDWQRTEHGWACTGTDTQASLSEEENVYQAMTLGLRDYVGKNGFPGVVIGLSGGIDSALSAAVAVDALGADRVLAVMMPSPYTSAESLEDAEACANMLGIHLEDINIGPAMGAFEQMLAPVFEGRDPDITEENIQARSRGLLLMAISNKLGHMVLTTGNKSEMSVGYATLYGDMCGGYSVLKDVYKTMVFRLSHWRNAHQPPGVLGPGGRVIPERIITKPPSAELRPDQKDADSLPPYDELDGILGALIEDEKSVDDVVALGYGVETVKRIWKLLDRAEYKRRQALPGVKITLRAFGKDRRYPITNGFTKQI
;
A
#
# COMPACT_ATOMS: atom_id res chain seq x y z
N MET A 1 60.22 27.66 -21.25
CA MET A 1 61.21 27.81 -22.35
C MET A 1 60.51 27.37 -23.62
N LEU A 2 60.40 28.31 -24.59
CA LEU A 2 60.23 28.14 -26.03
C LEU A 2 58.89 27.59 -26.50
N ASP A 3 58.19 28.11 -27.50
CA ASP A 3 58.39 29.33 -28.35
C ASP A 3 57.09 29.63 -29.07
N LEU A 4 56.80 30.90 -29.22
CA LEU A 4 55.76 31.50 -30.05
C LEU A 4 56.14 31.41 -31.52
N ARG A 5 55.25 31.04 -32.44
CA ARG A 5 55.27 31.62 -33.78
C ARG A 5 53.88 31.83 -34.38
N ALA A 6 53.59 33.07 -34.62
CA ALA A 6 52.45 33.60 -35.38
C ALA A 6 52.57 33.28 -36.87
N HIS A 7 51.41 33.00 -37.53
CA HIS A 7 51.29 33.18 -38.96
C HIS A 7 50.08 34.08 -39.25
N GLY A 8 50.40 35.24 -39.76
CA GLY A 8 49.45 36.19 -40.28
C GLY A 8 48.87 35.74 -41.63
N CYS A 9 47.63 36.02 -41.87
CA CYS A 9 47.05 36.01 -43.21
C CYS A 9 46.29 37.30 -43.46
N GLN A 10 46.58 37.85 -44.64
CA GLN A 10 46.22 39.18 -45.11
C GLN A 10 44.71 39.36 -45.37
N LEU A 11 44.24 40.55 -45.02
CA LEU A 11 42.94 41.09 -45.42
C LEU A 11 43.01 41.48 -46.93
N THR A 12 42.11 40.94 -47.74
CA THR A 12 41.75 41.51 -49.05
C THR A 12 40.32 42.01 -48.97
N GLY A 13 40.19 43.30 -49.24
CA GLY A 13 38.91 44.01 -49.21
C GLY A 13 37.97 43.58 -50.31
N ILE A 14 36.68 43.53 -49.97
CA ILE A 14 35.61 43.48 -50.94
C ILE A 14 34.68 44.68 -50.72
N TYR A 15 34.45 45.39 -51.81
CA TYR A 15 33.69 46.63 -51.93
C TYR A 15 32.22 46.44 -51.53
N LEU A 16 31.69 47.38 -50.75
CA LEU A 16 30.29 47.61 -50.48
C LEU A 16 29.61 48.22 -51.69
N THR A 17 28.50 47.63 -52.21
CA THR A 17 27.50 48.28 -53.01
C THR A 17 26.21 48.44 -52.18
N PRO A 18 25.47 49.53 -52.38
CA PRO A 18 24.40 49.93 -51.50
C PRO A 18 23.04 49.43 -51.94
N SER A 19 22.19 49.22 -50.86
CA SER A 19 20.73 49.38 -50.89
C SER A 19 19.84 48.33 -51.57
N PHE A 20 19.29 47.48 -50.77
CA PHE A 20 17.86 47.13 -50.81
C PHE A 20 17.31 47.14 -49.39
N ARG A 21 16.54 48.19 -49.02
CA ARG A 21 15.66 48.16 -47.86
C ARG A 21 14.40 47.43 -48.28
N VAL A 22 14.23 46.20 -47.79
CA VAL A 22 12.94 45.53 -47.68
C VAL A 22 12.37 45.89 -46.33
N PRO A 23 11.16 46.45 -46.21
CA PRO A 23 10.52 46.58 -44.92
C PRO A 23 10.09 45.16 -44.48
N LEU A 24 10.81 44.55 -43.54
CA LEU A 24 10.29 43.40 -42.78
C LEU A 24 9.29 43.97 -41.76
N GLU A 25 8.07 44.21 -42.18
CA GLU A 25 6.94 44.12 -41.25
C GLU A 25 6.70 42.62 -40.99
N LEU A 26 7.40 42.06 -40.01
CA LEU A 26 6.96 40.85 -39.38
C LEU A 26 5.60 41.16 -38.74
N PRO A 27 4.55 40.36 -38.99
CA PRO A 27 3.34 40.48 -38.22
C PRO A 27 3.72 40.30 -36.76
N ILE A 28 3.45 41.30 -35.93
CA ILE A 28 3.41 41.16 -34.50
C ILE A 28 2.25 40.19 -34.26
N ASP A 29 2.60 38.91 -34.17
CA ASP A 29 1.69 37.88 -33.69
C ASP A 29 1.18 38.41 -32.35
N ARG A 30 -0.11 38.74 -32.29
CA ARG A 30 -0.73 39.13 -31.03
C ARG A 30 -0.57 37.91 -30.13
N ALA A 31 0.31 38.02 -29.14
CA ALA A 31 0.40 37.02 -28.07
C ALA A 31 -1.05 36.74 -27.62
N GLU A 32 -1.51 35.53 -27.83
CA GLU A 32 -2.77 35.10 -27.24
C GLU A 32 -2.70 35.41 -25.74
N PRO A 33 -3.80 35.85 -25.12
CA PRO A 33 -3.77 36.16 -23.69
C PRO A 33 -3.29 34.93 -22.95
N MET A 34 -2.18 35.06 -22.19
CA MET A 34 -1.64 33.99 -21.37
C MET A 34 -2.75 33.40 -20.49
N THR A 35 -2.81 32.08 -20.40
CA THR A 35 -3.78 31.39 -19.56
C THR A 35 -3.47 31.70 -18.10
N ASP A 36 -4.33 32.46 -17.44
CA ASP A 36 -4.20 32.80 -16.03
C ASP A 36 -4.93 31.80 -15.11
N ARG A 37 -5.60 30.80 -15.68
CA ARG A 37 -6.38 29.79 -14.97
C ARG A 37 -6.17 28.40 -15.58
N LEU A 38 -6.09 27.41 -14.72
CA LEU A 38 -5.99 25.98 -15.08
C LEU A 38 -6.88 25.18 -14.15
N SER A 39 -7.77 24.36 -14.71
CA SER A 39 -8.64 23.46 -13.94
C SER A 39 -8.14 22.03 -14.06
N ILE A 40 -7.71 21.44 -12.93
CA ILE A 40 -7.13 20.10 -12.87
C ILE A 40 -8.05 19.16 -12.09
N ALA A 41 -8.44 18.05 -12.70
CA ALA A 41 -9.13 16.96 -12.03
C ALA A 41 -8.12 15.95 -11.47
N VAL A 42 -8.19 15.71 -10.17
CA VAL A 42 -7.38 14.73 -9.44
C VAL A 42 -8.10 13.38 -9.46
N ALA A 43 -7.56 12.41 -10.17
CA ALA A 43 -8.12 11.06 -10.27
C ALA A 43 -7.41 10.13 -9.27
N GLN A 44 -7.93 10.08 -8.03
CA GLN A 44 -7.53 9.12 -7.01
C GLN A 44 -8.24 7.80 -7.26
N ILE A 45 -7.59 6.86 -7.92
CA ILE A 45 -8.18 5.63 -8.47
C ILE A 45 -7.58 4.37 -7.85
N ASN A 46 -8.31 3.25 -8.01
CA ASN A 46 -7.92 1.91 -7.55
C ASN A 46 -7.63 0.97 -8.75
N PRO A 47 -6.47 1.09 -9.40
CA PRO A 47 -6.13 0.23 -10.52
C PRO A 47 -5.84 -1.21 -10.05
N THR A 48 -6.05 -2.17 -10.94
CA THR A 48 -5.71 -3.59 -10.72
C THR A 48 -4.47 -3.95 -11.53
N VAL A 49 -3.46 -4.52 -10.90
CA VAL A 49 -2.25 -4.98 -11.60
C VAL A 49 -2.62 -6.01 -12.68
N GLY A 50 -2.17 -5.76 -13.91
CA GLY A 50 -2.39 -6.63 -15.06
C GLY A 50 -3.71 -6.40 -15.82
N ASP A 51 -4.69 -5.72 -15.25
CA ASP A 51 -5.97 -5.40 -15.93
C ASP A 51 -5.87 -4.10 -16.72
N VAL A 52 -5.08 -4.11 -17.80
CA VAL A 52 -4.88 -2.92 -18.65
C VAL A 52 -6.21 -2.37 -19.17
N ALA A 53 -7.13 -3.24 -19.59
CA ALA A 53 -8.42 -2.82 -20.16
C ALA A 53 -9.31 -2.14 -19.09
N GLY A 54 -9.42 -2.73 -17.89
CA GLY A 54 -10.18 -2.17 -16.79
C GLY A 54 -9.58 -0.85 -16.29
N ASN A 55 -8.25 -0.78 -16.17
CA ASN A 55 -7.56 0.45 -15.75
C ASN A 55 -7.75 1.59 -16.76
N ILE A 56 -7.66 1.31 -18.06
CA ILE A 56 -7.94 2.29 -19.12
C ILE A 56 -9.40 2.76 -19.06
N ALA A 57 -10.36 1.86 -18.88
CA ALA A 57 -11.77 2.22 -18.75
C ALA A 57 -12.02 3.11 -17.51
N LEU A 58 -11.33 2.85 -16.40
CA LEU A 58 -11.38 3.69 -15.19
C LEU A 58 -10.84 5.10 -15.46
N ILE A 59 -9.69 5.23 -16.11
CA ILE A 59 -9.10 6.51 -16.50
C ILE A 59 -10.02 7.28 -17.46
N GLU A 60 -10.56 6.61 -18.48
CA GLU A 60 -11.49 7.19 -19.45
C GLU A 60 -12.78 7.68 -18.77
N SER A 61 -13.31 6.92 -17.81
CA SER A 61 -14.46 7.34 -16.99
C SER A 61 -14.16 8.60 -16.17
N CYS A 62 -12.97 8.70 -15.59
CA CYS A 62 -12.53 9.91 -14.90
C CYS A 62 -12.44 11.10 -15.86
N ALA A 63 -11.91 10.90 -17.07
CA ALA A 63 -11.80 11.95 -18.09
C ALA A 63 -13.18 12.44 -18.54
N ALA A 64 -14.15 11.53 -18.72
CA ALA A 64 -15.52 11.88 -19.09
C ALA A 64 -16.20 12.74 -18.00
N GLN A 65 -16.11 12.31 -16.73
CA GLN A 65 -16.66 13.06 -15.62
C GLN A 65 -15.98 14.43 -15.42
N ALA A 66 -14.65 14.50 -15.66
CA ALA A 66 -13.88 15.73 -15.59
C ALA A 66 -14.26 16.71 -16.72
N ALA A 67 -14.56 16.19 -17.93
CA ALA A 67 -15.06 16.98 -19.04
C ALA A 67 -16.39 17.70 -18.71
N GLU A 68 -17.32 17.00 -18.07
CA GLU A 68 -18.59 17.57 -17.62
C GLU A 68 -18.40 18.72 -16.61
N LYS A 69 -17.29 18.70 -15.86
CA LYS A 69 -16.93 19.73 -14.89
C LYS A 69 -16.01 20.81 -15.45
N GLY A 70 -15.64 20.72 -16.73
CA GLY A 70 -14.81 21.71 -17.42
C GLY A 70 -13.34 21.67 -17.04
N ALA A 71 -12.79 20.48 -16.73
CA ALA A 71 -11.36 20.32 -16.50
C ALA A 71 -10.54 20.54 -17.77
N ASP A 72 -9.35 21.11 -17.62
CA ASP A 72 -8.33 21.21 -18.67
C ASP A 72 -7.44 19.98 -18.71
N LEU A 73 -7.16 19.39 -17.53
CA LEU A 73 -6.25 18.27 -17.31
C LEU A 73 -6.82 17.29 -16.27
N VAL A 74 -6.72 16.01 -16.54
CA VAL A 74 -6.89 14.94 -15.53
C VAL A 74 -5.52 14.43 -15.16
N VAL A 75 -5.22 14.34 -13.87
CA VAL A 75 -3.99 13.74 -13.36
C VAL A 75 -4.34 12.43 -12.65
N ALA A 76 -3.87 11.31 -13.20
CA ALA A 76 -3.99 9.98 -12.62
C ALA A 76 -2.72 9.63 -11.82
N THR A 77 -2.63 8.38 -11.35
CA THR A 77 -1.58 7.93 -10.43
C THR A 77 -0.40 7.29 -11.16
N GLU A 78 0.69 7.04 -10.43
CA GLU A 78 1.86 6.31 -10.89
C GLU A 78 1.47 4.91 -11.40
N LEU A 79 2.00 4.52 -12.58
CA LEU A 79 1.75 3.21 -13.22
C LEU A 79 0.25 2.82 -13.28
N ALA A 80 -0.66 3.79 -13.34
CA ALA A 80 -2.11 3.54 -13.31
C ALA A 80 -2.57 2.57 -14.40
N VAL A 81 -1.93 2.59 -15.58
CA VAL A 81 -2.30 1.72 -16.71
C VAL A 81 -1.98 0.25 -16.43
N SER A 82 -0.83 -0.04 -15.85
CA SER A 82 -0.42 -1.41 -15.49
C SER A 82 -0.95 -1.87 -14.14
N GLY A 83 -1.34 -0.93 -13.26
CA GLY A 83 -1.45 -1.11 -11.81
C GLY A 83 -0.07 -1.10 -11.15
N TYR A 84 0.00 -0.75 -9.85
CA TYR A 84 1.22 -0.65 -9.05
C TYR A 84 1.15 -1.54 -7.81
N PRO A 85 2.22 -2.28 -7.45
CA PRO A 85 3.44 -2.51 -8.23
C PRO A 85 3.27 -3.66 -9.24
N PRO A 86 3.77 -3.53 -10.48
CA PRO A 86 3.59 -4.55 -11.51
C PRO A 86 4.52 -5.76 -11.35
N GLU A 87 5.50 -5.70 -10.47
CA GLU A 87 6.52 -6.73 -10.19
C GLU A 87 7.13 -7.26 -11.51
N ASP A 88 7.45 -8.56 -11.60
CA ASP A 88 8.02 -9.19 -12.79
C ASP A 88 7.06 -9.28 -13.99
N LEU A 89 5.78 -9.01 -13.78
CA LEU A 89 4.81 -9.00 -14.88
C LEU A 89 5.21 -7.96 -15.95
N VAL A 90 5.79 -6.84 -15.52
CA VAL A 90 6.20 -5.75 -16.40
C VAL A 90 7.35 -6.13 -17.36
N LEU A 91 8.10 -7.19 -17.07
CA LEU A 91 9.18 -7.69 -17.91
C LEU A 91 8.69 -8.50 -19.14
N LYS A 92 7.40 -8.84 -19.19
CA LYS A 92 6.80 -9.54 -20.33
C LYS A 92 6.56 -8.58 -21.49
N GLU A 93 7.20 -8.80 -22.64
CA GLU A 93 7.03 -7.98 -23.85
C GLU A 93 5.55 -7.85 -24.24
N ALA A 94 4.80 -8.94 -24.26
CA ALA A 94 3.38 -8.93 -24.60
C ALA A 94 2.52 -8.06 -23.64
N PHE A 95 2.96 -7.87 -22.39
CA PHE A 95 2.30 -6.97 -21.46
C PHE A 95 2.65 -5.51 -21.76
N GLN A 96 3.91 -5.24 -22.09
CA GLN A 96 4.38 -3.92 -22.52
C GLN A 96 3.69 -3.48 -23.83
N ASP A 97 3.63 -4.36 -24.83
CA ASP A 97 2.94 -4.10 -26.11
C ASP A 97 1.47 -3.73 -25.88
N ARG A 98 0.79 -4.51 -25.01
CA ARG A 98 -0.62 -4.23 -24.67
C ARG A 98 -0.82 -2.89 -23.98
N ILE A 99 0.12 -2.44 -23.14
CA ILE A 99 0.08 -1.14 -22.49
C ILE A 99 0.25 -0.02 -23.52
N GLU A 100 1.24 -0.13 -24.41
CA GLU A 100 1.51 0.87 -25.44
C GLU A 100 0.34 1.02 -26.41
N ASP A 101 -0.25 -0.09 -26.86
CA ASP A 101 -1.44 -0.10 -27.71
C ASP A 101 -2.64 0.55 -27.00
N ALA A 102 -2.86 0.21 -25.74
CA ALA A 102 -3.98 0.71 -24.95
C ALA A 102 -3.89 2.22 -24.68
N VAL A 103 -2.69 2.72 -24.35
CA VAL A 103 -2.43 4.16 -24.14
C VAL A 103 -2.62 4.93 -25.45
N THR A 104 -2.09 4.41 -26.57
CA THR A 104 -2.25 5.04 -27.88
C THR A 104 -3.72 5.12 -28.28
N ALA A 105 -4.47 4.04 -28.09
CA ALA A 105 -5.91 4.02 -28.35
C ALA A 105 -6.68 4.96 -27.41
N LEU A 106 -6.29 5.07 -26.13
CA LEU A 106 -6.90 6.03 -25.20
C LEU A 106 -6.72 7.47 -25.69
N ALA A 107 -5.49 7.86 -26.09
CA ALA A 107 -5.24 9.21 -26.58
C ALA A 107 -6.17 9.58 -27.75
N LEU A 108 -6.38 8.67 -28.71
CA LEU A 108 -7.30 8.88 -29.84
C LEU A 108 -8.75 9.06 -29.37
N ARG A 109 -9.23 8.18 -28.45
CA ARG A 109 -10.61 8.28 -27.93
C ARG A 109 -10.85 9.56 -27.14
N LEU A 110 -9.87 10.03 -26.35
CA LEU A 110 -9.98 11.31 -25.63
C LEU A 110 -10.23 12.47 -26.58
N LYS A 111 -9.53 12.51 -27.72
CA LYS A 111 -9.75 13.51 -28.78
C LYS A 111 -11.14 13.39 -29.42
N GLU A 112 -11.51 12.17 -29.83
CA GLU A 112 -12.79 11.92 -30.50
C GLU A 112 -13.98 12.34 -29.62
N GLN A 113 -13.88 12.09 -28.31
CA GLN A 113 -14.90 12.41 -27.32
C GLN A 113 -14.78 13.84 -26.78
N LYS A 114 -13.75 14.59 -27.17
CA LYS A 114 -13.46 15.95 -26.69
C LYS A 114 -13.26 16.01 -25.17
N HIS A 115 -12.63 14.99 -24.61
CA HIS A 115 -12.26 14.95 -23.20
C HIS A 115 -11.02 15.81 -22.95
N PRO A 116 -10.78 16.24 -21.68
CA PRO A 116 -9.58 16.97 -21.30
C PRO A 116 -8.31 16.15 -21.55
N ALA A 117 -7.16 16.81 -21.55
CA ALA A 117 -5.87 16.14 -21.55
C ALA A 117 -5.74 15.23 -20.31
N VAL A 118 -4.94 14.17 -20.42
CA VAL A 118 -4.71 13.21 -19.33
C VAL A 118 -3.22 13.05 -19.08
N LEU A 119 -2.77 13.28 -17.86
CA LEU A 119 -1.43 12.93 -17.38
C LEU A 119 -1.53 11.61 -16.59
N VAL A 120 -0.93 10.54 -17.13
CA VAL A 120 -1.12 9.18 -16.62
C VAL A 120 0.20 8.43 -16.48
N GLY A 121 0.36 7.66 -15.39
CA GLY A 121 1.50 6.78 -15.17
C GLY A 121 1.38 5.46 -15.93
N ALA A 122 2.46 5.05 -16.63
CA ALA A 122 2.54 3.76 -17.32
C ALA A 122 4.00 3.28 -17.42
N PRO A 123 4.25 1.96 -17.48
CA PRO A 123 5.52 1.43 -17.99
C PRO A 123 5.66 1.82 -19.45
N TRP A 124 6.83 2.32 -19.85
CA TRP A 124 7.05 2.81 -21.21
C TRP A 124 8.44 2.49 -21.74
N ARG A 125 8.53 2.03 -22.98
CA ARG A 125 9.80 1.73 -23.63
C ARG A 125 10.34 2.96 -24.38
N VAL A 126 11.61 3.27 -24.12
CA VAL A 126 12.35 4.31 -24.86
C VAL A 126 13.75 3.75 -25.16
N ASP A 127 14.16 3.78 -26.43
CA ASP A 127 15.49 3.33 -26.89
C ASP A 127 15.89 1.93 -26.36
N GLY A 128 14.93 1.01 -26.34
CA GLY A 128 15.15 -0.39 -25.91
C GLY A 128 15.23 -0.60 -24.39
N HIS A 129 14.98 0.42 -23.59
CA HIS A 129 14.90 0.33 -22.12
C HIS A 129 13.46 0.55 -21.65
N LEU A 130 13.11 -0.11 -20.55
CA LEU A 130 11.81 0.04 -19.91
C LEU A 130 11.91 1.04 -18.75
N TYR A 131 11.00 1.99 -18.72
CA TYR A 131 10.93 3.03 -17.70
C TYR A 131 9.58 3.06 -16.99
N ASN A 132 9.56 3.48 -15.74
CA ASN A 132 8.37 4.02 -15.10
C ASN A 132 8.19 5.45 -15.62
N ALA A 133 7.07 5.75 -16.26
CA ALA A 133 6.88 7.02 -16.97
C ALA A 133 5.52 7.65 -16.67
N ALA A 134 5.47 8.98 -16.76
CA ALA A 134 4.24 9.75 -16.87
C ALA A 134 4.07 10.28 -18.29
N LEU A 135 2.90 10.03 -18.87
CA LEU A 135 2.57 10.35 -20.26
C LEU A 135 1.50 11.43 -20.30
N LEU A 136 1.76 12.53 -21.00
CA LEU A 136 0.76 13.54 -21.28
C LEU A 136 0.05 13.21 -22.60
N LEU A 137 -1.23 12.85 -22.50
CA LEU A 137 -2.11 12.56 -23.62
C LEU A 137 -2.94 13.80 -23.91
N ASP A 138 -2.77 14.41 -25.07
CA ASP A 138 -3.54 15.58 -25.49
C ASP A 138 -3.71 15.56 -27.01
N ASP A 139 -4.86 16.03 -27.49
CA ASP A 139 -5.19 16.14 -28.93
C ASP A 139 -4.95 14.86 -29.74
N GLY A 140 -5.20 13.69 -29.14
CA GLY A 140 -5.09 12.38 -29.80
C GLY A 140 -3.69 11.81 -29.88
N GLU A 141 -2.73 12.40 -29.21
CA GLU A 141 -1.31 12.03 -29.24
C GLU A 141 -0.71 11.96 -27.83
N ILE A 142 0.40 11.23 -27.71
CA ILE A 142 1.28 11.32 -26.54
C ILE A 142 2.19 12.52 -26.77
N LYS A 143 1.87 13.66 -26.18
CA LYS A 143 2.61 14.91 -26.38
C LYS A 143 3.95 14.94 -25.67
N HIS A 144 4.01 14.36 -24.47
CA HIS A 144 5.22 14.34 -23.66
C HIS A 144 5.34 13.02 -22.89
N ILE A 145 6.59 12.57 -22.71
CA ILE A 145 6.96 11.41 -21.94
C ILE A 145 7.95 11.88 -20.86
N ARG A 146 7.59 11.70 -19.58
CA ARG A 146 8.41 11.97 -18.43
C ARG A 146 8.89 10.66 -17.82
N LEU A 147 10.18 10.42 -17.82
CA LEU A 147 10.77 9.19 -17.26
C LEU A 147 11.15 9.43 -15.79
N LYS A 148 10.83 8.49 -14.91
CA LYS A 148 11.18 8.52 -13.49
C LYS A 148 12.69 8.50 -13.32
N HIS A 149 13.22 9.42 -12.51
CA HIS A 149 14.65 9.53 -12.23
C HIS A 149 15.04 8.69 -11.02
N GLU A 150 14.36 8.90 -9.89
CA GLU A 150 14.63 8.19 -8.65
C GLU A 150 13.84 6.89 -8.56
N LEU A 151 14.54 5.77 -8.47
CA LEU A 151 13.94 4.44 -8.37
C LEU A 151 14.14 3.87 -6.96
N PRO A 152 13.06 3.67 -6.17
CA PRO A 152 13.19 3.09 -4.83
C PRO A 152 13.64 1.63 -4.90
N ASN A 153 14.54 1.25 -3.99
CA ASN A 153 15.05 -0.12 -3.89
C ASN A 153 15.32 -0.49 -2.43
N TYR A 154 14.30 -0.29 -1.60
CA TYR A 154 14.32 -0.57 -0.16
C TYR A 154 12.93 -1.00 0.31
N GLY A 155 12.84 -1.70 1.44
CA GLY A 155 11.57 -2.17 2.00
C GLY A 155 10.79 -3.01 0.99
N VAL A 156 9.58 -2.57 0.68
CA VAL A 156 8.67 -3.20 -0.30
C VAL A 156 9.01 -2.89 -1.76
N PHE A 157 9.88 -1.92 -2.00
CA PHE A 157 10.21 -1.45 -3.34
C PHE A 157 11.40 -2.18 -3.94
N ASP A 158 11.32 -2.48 -5.24
CA ASP A 158 12.35 -3.18 -6.01
C ASP A 158 12.39 -2.68 -7.47
N GLU A 159 12.20 -1.37 -7.67
CA GLU A 159 12.05 -0.79 -9.01
C GLU A 159 13.34 -0.82 -9.84
N LYS A 160 14.52 -0.73 -9.22
CA LYS A 160 15.82 -0.82 -9.93
C LYS A 160 16.03 -2.17 -10.64
N ARG A 161 15.29 -3.19 -10.26
CA ARG A 161 15.35 -4.51 -10.88
C ARG A 161 14.60 -4.56 -12.21
N VAL A 162 13.57 -3.74 -12.38
CA VAL A 162 12.65 -3.82 -13.52
C VAL A 162 12.65 -2.58 -14.41
N PHE A 163 13.04 -1.41 -13.90
CA PHE A 163 13.05 -0.16 -14.63
C PHE A 163 14.45 0.45 -14.73
N ALA A 164 14.70 1.15 -15.84
CA ALA A 164 15.88 1.98 -16.01
C ALA A 164 15.68 3.37 -15.39
N THR A 165 16.74 3.97 -14.88
CA THR A 165 16.76 5.34 -14.37
C THR A 165 16.62 6.33 -15.53
N GLY A 166 15.63 7.22 -15.46
CA GLY A 166 15.47 8.32 -16.40
C GLY A 166 16.49 9.45 -16.17
N PRO A 167 16.70 10.33 -17.16
CA PRO A 167 17.52 11.53 -16.96
C PRO A 167 16.83 12.52 -16.00
N LEU A 168 17.59 13.46 -15.44
CA LEU A 168 17.01 14.63 -14.75
C LEU A 168 16.09 15.38 -15.73
N PRO A 169 14.85 15.73 -15.33
CA PRO A 169 13.84 16.21 -16.25
C PRO A 169 13.77 17.72 -16.38
N GLY A 170 13.34 18.18 -17.57
CA GLY A 170 12.77 19.50 -17.74
C GLY A 170 11.25 19.52 -17.55
N PRO A 171 10.64 20.70 -17.39
CA PRO A 171 9.20 20.84 -17.29
C PRO A 171 8.48 20.50 -18.60
N ILE A 172 7.24 20.04 -18.49
CA ILE A 172 6.36 19.75 -19.61
C ILE A 172 5.52 20.98 -19.92
N PRO A 173 5.55 21.54 -21.14
CA PRO A 173 4.64 22.60 -21.54
C PRO A 173 3.22 22.05 -21.71
N PHE A 174 2.26 22.67 -21.05
CA PHE A 174 0.84 22.37 -21.19
C PHE A 174 0.02 23.64 -21.12
N ARG A 175 -0.72 23.95 -22.18
CA ARG A 175 -1.31 25.27 -22.40
C ARG A 175 -0.18 26.32 -22.27
N ASP A 176 -0.36 27.36 -21.48
CA ASP A 176 0.69 28.37 -21.24
C ASP A 176 1.40 28.18 -19.90
N VAL A 177 1.44 26.93 -19.37
CA VAL A 177 2.04 26.57 -18.08
C VAL A 177 3.14 25.54 -18.29
N ARG A 178 4.25 25.69 -17.58
CA ARG A 178 5.32 24.69 -17.53
C ARG A 178 5.15 23.83 -16.30
N LEU A 179 4.64 22.61 -16.50
CA LEU A 179 4.37 21.65 -15.44
C LEU A 179 5.66 20.90 -15.05
N GLY A 180 6.06 20.99 -13.79
CA GLY A 180 7.13 20.18 -13.20
C GLY A 180 6.59 18.83 -12.74
N VAL A 181 6.67 17.82 -13.63
CA VAL A 181 6.12 16.49 -13.34
C VAL A 181 7.15 15.60 -12.64
N MET A 182 6.80 15.07 -11.49
CA MET A 182 7.55 14.10 -10.68
C MET A 182 6.79 12.80 -10.58
N ILE A 183 7.50 11.69 -10.36
CA ILE A 183 6.88 10.37 -10.17
C ILE A 183 7.37 9.81 -8.83
N CYS A 184 6.51 9.81 -7.85
CA CYS A 184 6.62 9.20 -6.52
C CYS A 184 7.98 9.48 -5.84
N GLU A 185 8.97 8.58 -5.97
CA GLU A 185 10.28 8.70 -5.34
C GLU A 185 11.05 9.96 -5.76
N ASP A 186 10.79 10.50 -6.94
CA ASP A 186 11.36 11.79 -7.40
C ASP A 186 11.11 12.94 -6.40
N LEU A 187 10.01 12.85 -5.62
CA LEU A 187 9.66 13.84 -4.60
C LEU A 187 10.52 13.74 -3.34
N TRP A 188 11.04 12.54 -3.01
CA TRP A 188 11.74 12.31 -1.74
C TRP A 188 13.13 12.93 -1.70
N PHE A 189 13.71 13.22 -2.87
CA PHE A 189 15.00 13.86 -3.02
C PHE A 189 14.87 15.26 -3.62
N PRO A 190 15.75 16.21 -3.29
CA PRO A 190 15.66 17.58 -3.79
C PRO A 190 15.97 17.70 -5.29
N ASP A 191 16.87 16.87 -5.83
CA ASP A 191 17.51 17.04 -7.12
C ASP A 191 16.54 17.20 -8.29
N VAL A 192 15.44 16.40 -8.30
CA VAL A 192 14.43 16.45 -9.37
C VAL A 192 13.61 17.74 -9.28
N ALA A 193 13.14 18.11 -8.08
CA ALA A 193 12.33 19.30 -7.90
C ALA A 193 13.14 20.59 -8.18
N GLU A 194 14.39 20.65 -7.73
CA GLU A 194 15.32 21.76 -8.01
C GLU A 194 15.62 21.89 -9.52
N CYS A 195 15.94 20.78 -10.19
CA CYS A 195 16.16 20.77 -11.64
C CYS A 195 14.94 21.26 -12.43
N LEU A 196 13.74 20.85 -12.04
CA LEU A 196 12.50 21.32 -12.64
C LEU A 196 12.30 22.82 -12.43
N GLN A 197 12.52 23.33 -11.23
CA GLN A 197 12.40 24.76 -10.90
C GLN A 197 13.44 25.59 -11.67
N GLU A 198 14.71 25.19 -11.68
CA GLU A 198 15.80 25.87 -12.41
C GLU A 198 15.56 25.86 -13.93
N SER A 199 14.93 24.82 -14.46
CA SER A 199 14.50 24.71 -15.86
C SER A 199 13.20 25.49 -16.14
N GLY A 200 12.63 26.14 -15.12
CA GLY A 200 11.53 27.07 -15.21
C GLY A 200 10.15 26.43 -15.10
N ALA A 201 9.99 25.35 -14.35
CA ALA A 201 8.67 24.88 -13.94
C ALA A 201 7.92 25.94 -13.14
N GLU A 202 6.60 25.95 -13.25
CA GLU A 202 5.74 26.95 -12.61
C GLU A 202 4.76 26.31 -11.61
N LEU A 203 4.47 25.02 -11.77
CA LEU A 203 3.61 24.21 -10.89
C LEU A 203 4.18 22.80 -10.83
N LEU A 204 4.35 22.24 -9.62
CA LEU A 204 4.78 20.86 -9.43
C LEU A 204 3.58 19.91 -9.37
N ILE A 205 3.67 18.76 -10.06
CA ILE A 205 2.66 17.70 -10.03
C ILE A 205 3.39 16.38 -9.78
N SER A 206 3.00 15.64 -8.73
CA SER A 206 3.55 14.33 -8.41
C SER A 206 2.51 13.23 -8.55
N LEU A 207 2.79 12.23 -9.41
CA LEU A 207 1.99 11.02 -9.57
C LEU A 207 2.55 9.94 -8.65
N ASN A 208 1.73 9.36 -7.78
CA ASN A 208 2.22 8.47 -6.74
C ASN A 208 1.45 7.16 -6.68
N GLY A 209 2.19 6.08 -6.41
CA GLY A 209 1.73 4.79 -5.91
C GLY A 209 2.37 4.54 -4.54
N SER A 210 2.21 5.49 -3.61
CA SER A 210 2.86 5.43 -2.30
C SER A 210 2.01 4.62 -1.32
N PRO A 211 2.47 3.42 -0.87
CA PRO A 211 1.71 2.57 0.03
C PRO A 211 1.63 3.15 1.44
N PHE A 212 0.60 2.75 2.14
CA PHE A 212 0.36 3.08 3.54
C PHE A 212 1.37 2.40 4.48
N ASP A 213 1.82 3.10 5.47
CA ASP A 213 2.25 2.62 6.78
C ASP A 213 1.81 3.63 7.86
N MET A 214 1.81 3.23 9.12
CA MET A 214 1.25 4.01 10.24
C MET A 214 1.77 5.44 10.35
N ASN A 215 2.99 5.72 9.87
CA ASN A 215 3.65 7.04 9.97
C ASN A 215 3.69 7.81 8.63
N LYS A 216 3.25 7.19 7.53
CA LYS A 216 3.53 7.68 6.18
C LYS A 216 2.77 8.97 5.80
N VAL A 217 1.57 9.19 6.35
CA VAL A 217 0.70 10.33 5.99
C VAL A 217 1.41 11.66 6.28
N ASP A 218 1.93 11.83 7.49
CA ASP A 218 2.63 13.06 7.89
C ASP A 218 3.99 13.20 7.18
N VAL A 219 4.68 12.08 6.94
CA VAL A 219 5.97 12.09 6.24
C VAL A 219 5.80 12.55 4.79
N ARG A 220 4.76 12.11 4.07
CA ARG A 220 4.45 12.56 2.70
C ARG A 220 4.18 14.07 2.65
N LEU A 221 3.37 14.57 3.56
CA LEU A 221 3.05 16.01 3.62
C LEU A 221 4.29 16.84 3.93
N ASN A 222 5.10 16.42 4.92
CA ASN A 222 6.32 17.11 5.27
C ASN A 222 7.34 17.10 4.11
N THR A 223 7.44 16.01 3.36
CA THR A 223 8.30 15.92 2.17
C THR A 223 7.82 16.87 1.08
N ALA A 224 6.52 16.94 0.82
CA ALA A 224 5.96 17.89 -0.15
C ALA A 224 6.20 19.35 0.26
N ILE A 225 6.01 19.68 1.55
CA ILE A 225 6.32 21.02 2.09
C ILE A 225 7.81 21.34 1.92
N ALA A 226 8.72 20.37 2.13
CA ALA A 226 10.15 20.58 1.91
C ALA A 226 10.43 20.96 0.45
N ARG A 227 9.87 20.23 -0.53
CA ARG A 227 10.01 20.56 -1.97
C ARG A 227 9.44 21.93 -2.30
N THR A 228 8.25 22.26 -1.76
CA THR A 228 7.67 23.61 -1.91
C THR A 228 8.57 24.69 -1.30
N THR A 229 9.22 24.41 -0.16
CA THR A 229 10.15 25.35 0.49
C THR A 229 11.39 25.61 -0.34
N GLU A 230 11.96 24.57 -0.93
CA GLU A 230 13.18 24.65 -1.74
C GLU A 230 12.92 25.35 -3.08
N THR A 231 11.79 25.07 -3.71
CA THR A 231 11.50 25.57 -5.07
C THR A 231 10.68 26.86 -5.09
N GLY A 232 9.96 27.17 -4.03
CA GLY A 232 8.96 28.26 -4.00
C GLY A 232 7.71 27.99 -4.84
N LEU A 233 7.51 26.74 -5.32
CA LEU A 233 6.40 26.38 -6.20
C LEU A 233 5.27 25.70 -5.43
N ALA A 234 4.03 25.97 -5.86
CA ALA A 234 2.87 25.19 -5.42
C ALA A 234 2.93 23.77 -6.00
N GLN A 235 2.31 22.83 -5.30
CA GLN A 235 2.38 21.41 -5.65
C GLN A 235 1.04 20.69 -5.55
N LEU A 236 0.77 19.82 -6.54
CA LEU A 236 -0.30 18.83 -6.52
C LEU A 236 0.29 17.44 -6.33
N TYR A 237 -0.14 16.72 -5.29
CA TYR A 237 0.24 15.35 -4.96
C TYR A 237 -0.95 14.42 -5.22
N VAL A 238 -0.85 13.51 -6.18
CA VAL A 238 -1.91 12.57 -6.53
C VAL A 238 -1.49 11.15 -6.16
N ASN A 239 -2.22 10.51 -5.26
CA ASN A 239 -1.88 9.18 -4.75
C ASN A 239 -2.93 8.14 -5.12
N GLN A 240 -2.48 6.90 -5.31
CA GLN A 240 -3.32 5.74 -5.52
C GLN A 240 -4.11 5.39 -4.25
N VAL A 241 -5.30 4.79 -4.43
CA VAL A 241 -6.06 4.12 -3.36
C VAL A 241 -6.27 2.65 -3.74
N GLY A 242 -6.47 1.78 -2.74
CA GLY A 242 -6.78 0.37 -2.97
C GLY A 242 -5.82 -0.61 -2.32
N GLY A 243 -6.13 -1.90 -2.40
CA GLY A 243 -5.28 -3.01 -1.97
C GLY A 243 -4.65 -3.73 -3.17
N GLN A 244 -3.38 -4.08 -3.05
CA GLN A 244 -2.68 -4.93 -4.03
C GLN A 244 -1.71 -5.85 -3.29
N ASP A 245 -1.99 -7.15 -3.30
CA ASP A 245 -1.25 -8.16 -2.54
C ASP A 245 -1.14 -7.80 -1.05
N GLU A 246 0.05 -7.54 -0.54
CA GLU A 246 0.28 -7.15 0.85
C GLU A 246 0.23 -5.62 1.06
N LEU A 247 0.11 -4.81 0.00
CA LEU A 247 0.11 -3.36 0.09
C LEU A 247 -1.31 -2.80 0.13
N ALA A 248 -1.51 -1.79 0.96
CA ALA A 248 -2.68 -0.94 0.95
C ALA A 248 -2.25 0.49 0.60
N PHE A 249 -3.03 1.16 -0.22
CA PHE A 249 -2.84 2.54 -0.64
C PHE A 249 -4.00 3.37 -0.09
N ASP A 250 -3.67 4.38 0.67
CA ASP A 250 -4.63 5.16 1.44
C ASP A 250 -5.25 6.33 0.66
N GLY A 251 -4.76 6.64 -0.55
CA GLY A 251 -5.18 7.83 -1.28
C GLY A 251 -4.72 9.11 -0.59
N GLY A 252 -5.66 9.94 -0.14
CA GLY A 252 -5.36 11.18 0.57
C GLY A 252 -4.57 12.18 -0.28
N SER A 253 -4.79 12.21 -1.60
CA SER A 253 -4.19 13.19 -2.52
C SER A 253 -4.39 14.60 -2.01
N PHE A 254 -3.42 15.50 -2.21
CA PHE A 254 -3.48 16.85 -1.65
C PHE A 254 -2.82 17.91 -2.53
N ALA A 255 -3.15 19.18 -2.28
CA ALA A 255 -2.46 20.32 -2.87
C ALA A 255 -1.90 21.24 -1.78
N VAL A 256 -0.66 21.71 -1.98
CA VAL A 256 0.03 22.67 -1.11
C VAL A 256 0.40 23.89 -1.95
N ASN A 257 0.03 25.08 -1.48
CA ASN A 257 0.43 26.33 -2.11
C ASN A 257 1.84 26.77 -1.68
N ALA A 258 2.41 27.72 -2.42
CA ALA A 258 3.74 28.27 -2.13
C ALA A 258 3.87 28.91 -0.72
N ASP A 259 2.76 29.24 -0.07
CA ASP A 259 2.69 29.71 1.33
C ASP A 259 2.63 28.57 2.35
N TYR A 260 2.91 27.32 1.91
CA TYR A 260 2.95 26.09 2.72
C TYR A 260 1.58 25.64 3.26
N LYS A 261 0.49 26.25 2.83
CA LYS A 261 -0.85 25.83 3.23
C LYS A 261 -1.32 24.69 2.35
N MET A 262 -1.75 23.61 3.00
CA MET A 262 -2.54 22.57 2.34
C MET A 262 -3.94 23.14 2.09
N VAL A 263 -4.33 23.23 0.82
CA VAL A 263 -5.58 23.84 0.37
C VAL A 263 -6.59 22.85 -0.17
N MET A 264 -6.17 21.62 -0.43
CA MET A 264 -7.02 20.50 -0.80
C MET A 264 -6.48 19.22 -0.17
N ARG A 265 -7.37 18.36 0.29
CA ARG A 265 -7.08 16.97 0.63
C ARG A 265 -8.26 16.09 0.22
N ALA A 266 -7.99 15.08 -0.59
CA ALA A 266 -8.94 14.05 -0.97
C ALA A 266 -9.29 13.14 0.23
N PRO A 267 -10.43 12.43 0.18
CA PRO A 267 -10.75 11.43 1.20
C PRO A 267 -9.70 10.32 1.22
N PHE A 268 -9.46 9.79 2.42
CA PHE A 268 -8.68 8.57 2.59
C PHE A 268 -9.53 7.33 2.32
N TRP A 269 -8.90 6.25 1.89
CA TRP A 269 -9.45 4.89 1.76
C TRP A 269 -10.62 4.75 0.77
N SER A 270 -10.81 5.73 -0.11
CA SER A 270 -11.85 5.70 -1.15
C SER A 270 -11.39 6.33 -2.45
N GLU A 271 -11.94 5.85 -3.57
CA GLU A 271 -11.77 6.50 -4.86
C GLU A 271 -12.41 7.89 -4.85
N ALA A 272 -11.82 8.83 -5.57
CA ALA A 272 -12.31 10.19 -5.69
C ALA A 272 -11.88 10.85 -6.99
N LEU A 273 -12.78 11.66 -7.56
CA LEU A 273 -12.48 12.60 -8.64
C LEU A 273 -12.77 14.02 -8.16
N LEU A 274 -11.70 14.75 -7.80
CA LEU A 274 -11.78 16.10 -7.25
C LEU A 274 -11.32 17.13 -8.27
N MET A 275 -12.08 18.24 -8.36
CA MET A 275 -11.66 19.40 -9.17
C MET A 275 -10.79 20.31 -8.33
N THR A 276 -9.70 20.81 -8.91
CA THR A 276 -8.85 21.84 -8.33
C THR A 276 -8.70 22.98 -9.33
N ASP A 277 -9.00 24.20 -8.88
CA ASP A 277 -8.84 25.40 -9.69
C ASP A 277 -7.54 26.12 -9.33
N TRP A 278 -6.71 26.35 -10.32
CA TRP A 278 -5.41 27.00 -10.18
C TRP A 278 -5.44 28.35 -10.89
N GLN A 279 -4.89 29.36 -10.24
CA GLN A 279 -4.81 30.72 -10.76
C GLN A 279 -3.36 31.23 -10.72
N ARG A 280 -2.97 31.94 -11.74
CA ARG A 280 -1.70 32.65 -11.77
C ARG A 280 -1.80 33.90 -10.91
N THR A 281 -0.90 34.05 -9.97
CA THR A 281 -0.79 35.19 -9.05
C THR A 281 0.56 35.88 -9.25
N GLU A 282 0.80 36.99 -8.58
CA GLU A 282 2.11 37.67 -8.55
C GLU A 282 3.23 36.78 -7.92
N HIS A 283 2.85 35.75 -7.16
CA HIS A 283 3.78 34.82 -6.49
C HIS A 283 3.81 33.44 -7.17
N GLY A 284 3.33 33.30 -8.41
CA GLY A 284 3.24 32.03 -9.13
C GLY A 284 1.83 31.42 -9.09
N TRP A 285 1.71 30.15 -9.40
CA TRP A 285 0.43 29.45 -9.41
C TRP A 285 -0.04 29.09 -8.00
N ALA A 286 -1.34 29.29 -7.75
CA ALA A 286 -1.96 28.92 -6.47
C ALA A 286 -3.28 28.21 -6.71
N CYS A 287 -3.52 27.12 -5.98
CA CYS A 287 -4.81 26.44 -5.92
C CYS A 287 -5.78 27.28 -5.09
N THR A 288 -6.95 27.56 -5.66
CA THR A 288 -8.00 28.31 -4.98
C THR A 288 -9.02 27.37 -4.39
N GLY A 289 -9.03 27.29 -3.09
CA GLY A 289 -9.95 26.65 -2.14
C GLY A 289 -10.76 25.44 -2.61
N THR A 290 -10.54 24.32 -1.97
CA THR A 290 -11.35 23.12 -2.09
C THR A 290 -11.52 22.50 -0.71
N ASP A 291 -12.40 21.52 -0.59
CA ASP A 291 -12.62 20.81 0.67
C ASP A 291 -11.35 20.08 1.13
N THR A 292 -10.98 20.30 2.38
CA THR A 292 -9.91 19.55 3.03
C THR A 292 -10.51 18.52 3.98
N GLN A 293 -10.24 17.24 3.73
CA GLN A 293 -10.61 16.18 4.66
C GLN A 293 -9.71 16.20 5.89
N ALA A 294 -10.29 15.93 7.06
CA ALA A 294 -9.53 15.82 8.31
C ALA A 294 -8.62 14.60 8.29
N SER A 295 -7.53 14.66 9.06
CA SER A 295 -6.70 13.47 9.33
C SER A 295 -7.50 12.48 10.17
N LEU A 296 -7.31 11.19 9.89
CA LEU A 296 -7.94 10.09 10.61
C LEU A 296 -7.09 9.70 11.84
N SER A 297 -7.70 9.04 12.82
CA SER A 297 -6.95 8.46 13.94
C SER A 297 -6.08 7.29 13.49
N GLU A 298 -5.12 6.90 14.31
CA GLU A 298 -4.27 5.74 14.03
C GLU A 298 -5.12 4.46 13.89
N GLU A 299 -6.05 4.25 14.83
CA GLU A 299 -6.95 3.08 14.81
C GLU A 299 -7.81 3.05 13.54
N GLU A 300 -8.35 4.20 13.13
CA GLU A 300 -9.15 4.29 11.92
C GLU A 300 -8.34 3.97 10.68
N ASN A 301 -7.13 4.52 10.55
CA ASN A 301 -6.25 4.25 9.43
C ASN A 301 -5.86 2.77 9.36
N VAL A 302 -5.46 2.15 10.46
CA VAL A 302 -5.09 0.73 10.51
C VAL A 302 -6.29 -0.15 10.19
N TYR A 303 -7.46 0.14 10.75
CA TYR A 303 -8.67 -0.62 10.49
C TYR A 303 -9.11 -0.54 9.03
N GLN A 304 -9.08 0.65 8.45
CA GLN A 304 -9.40 0.86 7.03
C GLN A 304 -8.39 0.17 6.10
N ALA A 305 -7.09 0.18 6.45
CA ALA A 305 -6.07 -0.55 5.69
C ALA A 305 -6.35 -2.06 5.67
N MET A 306 -6.71 -2.65 6.81
CA MET A 306 -7.09 -4.07 6.88
C MET A 306 -8.35 -4.36 6.06
N THR A 307 -9.36 -3.52 6.17
CA THR A 307 -10.66 -3.69 5.49
C THR A 307 -10.51 -3.55 3.97
N LEU A 308 -9.83 -2.50 3.50
CA LEU A 308 -9.60 -2.26 2.08
C LEU A 308 -8.67 -3.32 1.48
N GLY A 309 -7.58 -3.67 2.18
CA GLY A 309 -6.65 -4.71 1.77
C GLY A 309 -7.34 -6.05 1.56
N LEU A 310 -8.17 -6.49 2.51
CA LEU A 310 -8.93 -7.73 2.38
C LEU A 310 -9.99 -7.67 1.27
N ARG A 311 -10.75 -6.58 1.19
CA ARG A 311 -11.79 -6.39 0.17
C ARG A 311 -11.22 -6.54 -1.24
N ASP A 312 -10.11 -5.84 -1.48
CA ASP A 312 -9.49 -5.83 -2.80
C ASP A 312 -8.77 -7.15 -3.09
N TYR A 313 -8.10 -7.76 -2.10
CA TYR A 313 -7.48 -9.07 -2.29
C TYR A 313 -8.51 -10.14 -2.69
N VAL A 314 -9.63 -10.21 -1.99
CA VAL A 314 -10.73 -11.15 -2.31
C VAL A 314 -11.38 -10.81 -3.64
N GLY A 315 -11.67 -9.52 -3.89
CA GLY A 315 -12.37 -9.06 -5.09
C GLY A 315 -11.53 -9.21 -6.36
N LYS A 316 -10.29 -8.71 -6.34
CA LYS A 316 -9.37 -8.75 -7.49
C LYS A 316 -8.95 -10.17 -7.88
N ASN A 317 -8.92 -11.11 -6.91
CA ASN A 317 -8.64 -12.53 -7.16
C ASN A 317 -9.90 -13.36 -7.48
N GLY A 318 -11.09 -12.76 -7.42
CA GLY A 318 -12.35 -13.40 -7.80
C GLY A 318 -12.87 -14.44 -6.82
N PHE A 319 -12.47 -14.39 -5.54
CA PHE A 319 -13.03 -15.28 -4.52
C PHE A 319 -14.47 -14.91 -4.19
N PRO A 320 -15.39 -15.89 -4.07
CA PRO A 320 -16.78 -15.61 -3.73
C PRO A 320 -16.95 -15.08 -2.30
N GLY A 321 -16.02 -15.41 -1.40
CA GLY A 321 -16.01 -14.99 0.00
C GLY A 321 -14.87 -15.63 0.77
N VAL A 322 -14.96 -15.59 2.09
CA VAL A 322 -13.95 -16.15 3.00
C VAL A 322 -14.57 -17.16 3.97
N VAL A 323 -13.76 -18.12 4.39
CA VAL A 323 -14.04 -19.01 5.53
C VAL A 323 -13.03 -18.72 6.64
N ILE A 324 -13.50 -18.60 7.88
CA ILE A 324 -12.67 -18.26 9.04
C ILE A 324 -12.96 -19.19 10.22
N GLY A 325 -11.91 -19.62 10.92
CA GLY A 325 -12.05 -20.29 12.20
C GLY A 325 -12.40 -19.28 13.30
N LEU A 326 -13.60 -19.39 13.89
CA LEU A 326 -14.04 -18.52 14.99
C LEU A 326 -13.90 -19.25 16.33
N SER A 327 -12.86 -18.91 17.08
CA SER A 327 -12.49 -19.61 18.31
C SER A 327 -13.10 -19.01 19.59
N GLY A 328 -13.75 -17.84 19.49
CA GLY A 328 -14.14 -17.05 20.65
C GLY A 328 -12.96 -16.27 21.27
N GLY A 329 -11.77 -16.26 20.65
CA GLY A 329 -10.63 -15.40 20.99
C GLY A 329 -10.67 -14.08 20.21
N ILE A 330 -9.94 -13.08 20.74
CA ILE A 330 -9.98 -11.69 20.20
C ILE A 330 -9.48 -11.58 18.76
N ASP A 331 -8.45 -12.34 18.38
CA ASP A 331 -7.87 -12.28 17.03
C ASP A 331 -8.87 -12.79 15.98
N SER A 332 -9.53 -13.92 16.27
CA SER A 332 -10.56 -14.46 15.37
C SER A 332 -11.78 -13.56 15.31
N ALA A 333 -12.17 -12.93 16.42
CA ALA A 333 -13.31 -12.01 16.47
C ALA A 333 -13.03 -10.72 15.68
N LEU A 334 -11.84 -10.11 15.85
CA LEU A 334 -11.46 -8.92 15.09
C LEU A 334 -11.30 -9.24 13.59
N SER A 335 -10.68 -10.38 13.25
CA SER A 335 -10.56 -10.82 11.84
C SER A 335 -11.93 -11.05 11.19
N ALA A 336 -12.90 -11.62 11.92
CA ALA A 336 -14.27 -11.79 11.45
C ALA A 336 -14.97 -10.44 11.27
N ALA A 337 -14.79 -9.50 12.19
CA ALA A 337 -15.34 -8.15 12.08
C ALA A 337 -14.80 -7.42 10.84
N VAL A 338 -13.48 -7.46 10.61
CA VAL A 338 -12.85 -6.91 9.41
C VAL A 338 -13.37 -7.57 8.14
N ALA A 339 -13.55 -8.91 8.15
CA ALA A 339 -14.08 -9.65 7.00
C ALA A 339 -15.50 -9.23 6.66
N VAL A 340 -16.37 -9.07 7.66
CA VAL A 340 -17.76 -8.63 7.46
C VAL A 340 -17.82 -7.17 7.00
N ASP A 341 -16.99 -6.31 7.57
CA ASP A 341 -16.87 -4.90 7.15
C ASP A 341 -16.35 -4.76 5.72
N ALA A 342 -15.46 -5.65 5.30
CA ALA A 342 -14.90 -5.65 3.94
C ALA A 342 -15.85 -6.25 2.88
N LEU A 343 -16.54 -7.34 3.20
CA LEU A 343 -17.19 -8.20 2.22
C LEU A 343 -18.73 -8.30 2.38
N GLY A 344 -19.27 -7.92 3.54
CA GLY A 344 -20.64 -8.19 3.94
C GLY A 344 -20.81 -9.58 4.56
N ALA A 345 -21.82 -9.73 5.41
CA ALA A 345 -22.07 -10.96 6.18
C ALA A 345 -22.28 -12.21 5.30
N ASP A 346 -22.97 -12.07 4.17
CA ASP A 346 -23.29 -13.17 3.25
C ASP A 346 -22.05 -13.81 2.60
N ARG A 347 -20.91 -13.14 2.63
CA ARG A 347 -19.64 -13.61 2.05
C ARG A 347 -18.63 -14.11 3.08
N VAL A 348 -19.06 -14.24 4.36
CA VAL A 348 -18.21 -14.71 5.47
C VAL A 348 -18.83 -15.93 6.12
N LEU A 349 -18.14 -17.07 6.02
CA LEU A 349 -18.51 -18.32 6.69
C LEU A 349 -17.62 -18.52 7.92
N ALA A 350 -18.18 -18.49 9.10
CA ALA A 350 -17.48 -18.82 10.34
C ALA A 350 -17.58 -20.32 10.66
N VAL A 351 -16.49 -20.90 11.16
CA VAL A 351 -16.45 -22.30 11.58
C VAL A 351 -15.88 -22.38 13.00
N MET A 352 -16.68 -22.84 13.93
CA MET A 352 -16.27 -23.20 15.28
C MET A 352 -15.79 -24.66 15.29
N MET A 353 -14.61 -24.92 15.84
CA MET A 353 -13.98 -26.24 15.78
C MET A 353 -13.54 -26.68 17.19
N PRO A 354 -14.50 -27.02 18.08
CA PRO A 354 -14.19 -27.38 19.45
C PRO A 354 -13.36 -28.65 19.56
N SER A 355 -12.49 -28.68 20.56
CA SER A 355 -11.79 -29.85 21.09
C SER A 355 -12.26 -30.15 22.51
N PRO A 356 -11.84 -31.26 23.14
CA PRO A 356 -12.12 -31.53 24.56
C PRO A 356 -11.57 -30.45 25.51
N TYR A 357 -10.68 -29.58 25.06
CA TYR A 357 -10.06 -28.52 25.86
C TYR A 357 -10.70 -27.14 25.67
N THR A 358 -11.62 -27.02 24.71
CA THR A 358 -12.31 -25.75 24.42
C THR A 358 -13.30 -25.44 25.54
N SER A 359 -13.18 -24.28 26.17
CA SER A 359 -14.06 -23.86 27.25
C SER A 359 -15.48 -23.57 26.76
N ALA A 360 -16.47 -23.77 27.63
CA ALA A 360 -17.87 -23.40 27.32
C ALA A 360 -18.00 -21.89 27.05
N GLU A 361 -17.24 -21.06 27.76
CA GLU A 361 -17.19 -19.62 27.56
C GLU A 361 -16.74 -19.24 26.16
N SER A 362 -15.73 -19.92 25.60
CA SER A 362 -15.25 -19.67 24.23
C SER A 362 -16.27 -20.06 23.18
N LEU A 363 -17.05 -21.12 23.39
CA LEU A 363 -18.15 -21.51 22.50
C LEU A 363 -19.27 -20.46 22.50
N GLU A 364 -19.70 -20.02 23.68
CA GLU A 364 -20.71 -18.95 23.84
C GLU A 364 -20.24 -17.63 23.21
N ASP A 365 -18.96 -17.29 23.38
CA ASP A 365 -18.35 -16.07 22.82
C ASP A 365 -18.30 -16.11 21.30
N ALA A 366 -17.96 -17.24 20.70
CA ALA A 366 -17.93 -17.42 19.26
C ALA A 366 -19.35 -17.30 18.68
N GLU A 367 -20.34 -17.94 19.30
CA GLU A 367 -21.75 -17.85 18.90
C GLU A 367 -22.26 -16.39 19.03
N ALA A 368 -21.98 -15.73 20.15
CA ALA A 368 -22.39 -14.35 20.36
C ALA A 368 -21.75 -13.40 19.32
N CYS A 369 -20.46 -13.59 19.00
CA CYS A 369 -19.76 -12.80 17.98
C CYS A 369 -20.38 -13.03 16.58
N ALA A 370 -20.62 -14.27 16.18
CA ALA A 370 -21.26 -14.59 14.91
C ALA A 370 -22.65 -13.95 14.80
N ASN A 371 -23.45 -14.02 15.87
CA ASN A 371 -24.78 -13.38 15.91
C ASN A 371 -24.70 -11.85 15.81
N MET A 372 -23.77 -11.19 16.49
CA MET A 372 -23.57 -9.73 16.39
C MET A 372 -23.14 -9.30 14.99
N LEU A 373 -22.32 -10.09 14.32
CA LEU A 373 -21.85 -9.85 12.96
C LEU A 373 -22.90 -10.26 11.90
N GLY A 374 -23.92 -11.05 12.26
CA GLY A 374 -24.94 -11.55 11.35
C GLY A 374 -24.44 -12.62 10.38
N ILE A 375 -23.34 -13.33 10.73
CA ILE A 375 -22.72 -14.37 9.89
C ILE A 375 -23.18 -15.77 10.26
N HIS A 376 -23.15 -16.66 9.26
CA HIS A 376 -23.41 -18.08 9.50
C HIS A 376 -22.24 -18.75 10.23
N LEU A 377 -22.56 -19.52 11.28
CA LEU A 377 -21.59 -20.27 12.09
C LEU A 377 -21.86 -21.77 11.97
N GLU A 378 -20.88 -22.51 11.47
CA GLU A 378 -20.85 -23.97 11.51
C GLU A 378 -20.13 -24.46 12.75
N ASP A 379 -20.62 -25.56 13.37
CA ASP A 379 -19.97 -26.24 14.51
C ASP A 379 -19.45 -27.61 14.07
N ILE A 380 -18.12 -27.80 14.10
CA ILE A 380 -17.45 -29.03 13.67
C ILE A 380 -16.48 -29.50 14.74
N ASN A 381 -16.89 -30.45 15.57
CA ASN A 381 -16.05 -31.02 16.63
C ASN A 381 -14.86 -31.80 16.03
N ILE A 382 -13.61 -31.44 16.44
CA ILE A 382 -12.39 -32.09 15.97
C ILE A 382 -11.97 -33.34 16.76
N GLY A 383 -12.67 -33.67 17.83
CA GLY A 383 -12.37 -34.84 18.67
C GLY A 383 -12.23 -36.16 17.92
N PRO A 384 -13.12 -36.49 16.94
CA PRO A 384 -12.97 -37.69 16.12
C PRO A 384 -11.65 -37.74 15.34
N ALA A 385 -11.20 -36.60 14.77
CA ALA A 385 -9.93 -36.52 14.04
C ALA A 385 -8.73 -36.71 14.98
N MET A 386 -8.76 -36.07 16.16
CA MET A 386 -7.73 -36.25 17.18
C MET A 386 -7.60 -37.70 17.61
N GLY A 387 -8.72 -38.38 17.95
CA GLY A 387 -8.74 -39.79 18.34
C GLY A 387 -8.25 -40.73 17.24
N ALA A 388 -8.55 -40.40 15.95
CA ALA A 388 -8.03 -41.18 14.83
C ALA A 388 -6.49 -41.04 14.70
N PHE A 389 -5.93 -39.84 14.86
CA PHE A 389 -4.47 -39.65 14.84
C PHE A 389 -3.80 -40.32 16.03
N GLU A 390 -4.37 -40.19 17.25
CA GLU A 390 -3.88 -40.87 18.44
C GLU A 390 -3.80 -42.39 18.23
N GLN A 391 -4.86 -42.99 17.73
CA GLN A 391 -4.89 -44.44 17.44
C GLN A 391 -3.89 -44.86 16.37
N MET A 392 -3.75 -44.08 15.29
CA MET A 392 -2.79 -44.39 14.21
C MET A 392 -1.33 -44.25 14.64
N LEU A 393 -1.04 -43.30 15.51
CA LEU A 393 0.32 -42.97 15.95
C LEU A 393 0.74 -43.74 17.25
N ALA A 394 -0.21 -44.36 17.97
CA ALA A 394 0.10 -45.09 19.22
C ALA A 394 1.27 -46.06 19.11
N PRO A 395 1.44 -46.89 18.04
CA PRO A 395 2.60 -47.78 17.94
C PRO A 395 3.93 -47.04 17.76
N VAL A 396 3.92 -45.82 17.18
CA VAL A 396 5.14 -45.00 16.95
C VAL A 396 5.51 -44.24 18.22
N PHE A 397 4.53 -43.89 19.07
CA PHE A 397 4.70 -43.08 20.27
C PHE A 397 4.76 -43.93 21.55
N GLU A 398 4.81 -45.26 21.42
CA GLU A 398 4.88 -46.16 22.56
C GLU A 398 6.02 -45.78 23.51
N GLY A 399 5.67 -45.58 24.81
CA GLY A 399 6.61 -45.19 25.86
C GLY A 399 7.04 -43.72 25.85
N ARG A 400 6.35 -42.85 25.11
CA ARG A 400 6.56 -41.40 25.12
C ARG A 400 5.38 -40.71 25.83
N ASP A 401 5.69 -39.70 26.63
CA ASP A 401 4.68 -38.86 27.26
C ASP A 401 4.13 -37.87 26.24
N PRO A 402 2.86 -37.41 26.37
CA PRO A 402 2.29 -36.32 25.60
C PRO A 402 3.13 -35.03 25.70
N ASP A 403 3.27 -34.33 24.57
CA ASP A 403 4.01 -33.06 24.47
C ASP A 403 3.32 -32.08 23.51
N ILE A 404 4.05 -31.15 22.92
CA ILE A 404 3.55 -30.20 21.93
C ILE A 404 3.01 -30.89 20.66
N THR A 405 3.26 -32.18 20.47
CA THR A 405 2.77 -32.93 19.29
C THR A 405 1.26 -33.00 19.25
N GLU A 406 0.62 -33.26 20.41
CA GLU A 406 -0.83 -33.35 20.53
C GLU A 406 -1.50 -31.97 20.31
N GLU A 407 -0.89 -30.90 20.82
CA GLU A 407 -1.32 -29.52 20.57
C GLU A 407 -1.26 -29.22 19.06
N ASN A 408 -0.16 -29.57 18.40
CA ASN A 408 0.03 -29.38 16.96
C ASN A 408 -0.93 -30.22 16.09
N ILE A 409 -1.31 -31.44 16.53
CA ILE A 409 -2.31 -32.25 15.84
C ILE A 409 -3.67 -31.54 15.84
N GLN A 410 -4.06 -30.90 16.94
CA GLN A 410 -5.30 -30.13 17.01
C GLN A 410 -5.28 -28.95 16.03
N ALA A 411 -4.23 -28.13 16.06
CA ALA A 411 -4.09 -26.98 15.17
C ALA A 411 -4.14 -27.42 13.69
N ARG A 412 -3.43 -28.50 13.32
CA ARG A 412 -3.43 -29.05 11.96
C ARG A 412 -4.76 -29.67 11.55
N SER A 413 -5.47 -30.31 12.46
CA SER A 413 -6.82 -30.83 12.20
C SER A 413 -7.80 -29.71 11.86
N ARG A 414 -7.75 -28.60 12.59
CA ARG A 414 -8.52 -27.38 12.28
C ARG A 414 -8.15 -26.81 10.91
N GLY A 415 -6.85 -26.68 10.65
CA GLY A 415 -6.36 -26.21 9.36
C GLY A 415 -6.82 -27.08 8.18
N LEU A 416 -6.75 -28.40 8.31
CA LEU A 416 -7.22 -29.34 7.30
C LEU A 416 -8.72 -29.19 7.02
N LEU A 417 -9.56 -29.03 8.06
CA LEU A 417 -11.00 -28.83 7.92
C LEU A 417 -11.31 -27.52 7.19
N LEU A 418 -10.69 -26.41 7.57
CA LEU A 418 -10.88 -25.13 6.90
C LEU A 418 -10.46 -25.20 5.43
N MET A 419 -9.33 -25.83 5.11
CA MET A 419 -8.89 -26.01 3.74
C MET A 419 -9.81 -26.93 2.93
N ALA A 420 -10.38 -27.97 3.54
CA ALA A 420 -11.35 -28.83 2.87
C ALA A 420 -12.66 -28.08 2.53
N ILE A 421 -13.14 -27.23 3.43
CA ILE A 421 -14.29 -26.36 3.22
C ILE A 421 -13.98 -25.36 2.11
N SER A 422 -12.83 -24.70 2.19
CA SER A 422 -12.32 -23.77 1.17
C SER A 422 -12.33 -24.40 -0.23
N ASN A 423 -11.73 -25.57 -0.39
CA ASN A 423 -11.67 -26.27 -1.66
C ASN A 423 -13.08 -26.66 -2.19
N LYS A 424 -14.00 -26.97 -1.29
CA LYS A 424 -15.35 -27.39 -1.68
C LYS A 424 -16.23 -26.23 -2.09
N LEU A 425 -16.11 -25.09 -1.39
CA LEU A 425 -16.97 -23.92 -1.58
C LEU A 425 -16.32 -22.82 -2.45
N GLY A 426 -15.03 -22.90 -2.70
CA GLY A 426 -14.28 -21.86 -3.41
C GLY A 426 -13.94 -20.62 -2.55
N HIS A 427 -14.32 -20.61 -1.27
CA HIS A 427 -14.02 -19.52 -0.34
C HIS A 427 -12.55 -19.54 0.06
N MET A 428 -11.94 -18.37 0.20
CA MET A 428 -10.56 -18.26 0.71
C MET A 428 -10.54 -18.44 2.23
N VAL A 429 -9.58 -19.22 2.76
CA VAL A 429 -9.36 -19.29 4.21
C VAL A 429 -8.69 -18.00 4.69
N LEU A 430 -9.33 -17.32 5.64
CA LEU A 430 -8.79 -16.17 6.34
C LEU A 430 -8.15 -16.61 7.65
N THR A 431 -6.85 -16.36 7.82
CA THR A 431 -6.11 -16.65 9.06
C THR A 431 -6.21 -15.51 10.06
N THR A 432 -5.99 -15.85 11.33
CA THR A 432 -6.20 -14.94 12.46
C THR A 432 -4.93 -14.63 13.25
N GLY A 433 -3.76 -15.13 12.81
CA GLY A 433 -2.47 -14.90 13.50
C GLY A 433 -2.03 -13.44 13.42
N ASN A 434 -1.58 -12.88 14.55
CA ASN A 434 -1.11 -11.50 14.68
C ASN A 434 0.43 -11.38 14.64
N LYS A 435 0.95 -10.15 14.55
CA LYS A 435 2.39 -9.87 14.44
C LYS A 435 3.18 -10.34 15.67
N SER A 436 2.65 -10.19 16.87
CA SER A 436 3.33 -10.59 18.11
C SER A 436 3.57 -12.10 18.15
N GLU A 437 2.53 -12.89 17.86
CA GLU A 437 2.61 -14.37 17.79
C GLU A 437 3.56 -14.82 16.68
N MET A 438 3.46 -14.22 15.49
CA MET A 438 4.33 -14.51 14.34
C MET A 438 5.80 -14.17 14.63
N SER A 439 6.04 -13.11 15.41
CA SER A 439 7.40 -12.69 15.80
C SER A 439 8.11 -13.75 16.61
N VAL A 440 7.47 -14.27 17.64
CA VAL A 440 8.07 -15.26 18.57
C VAL A 440 7.85 -16.71 18.14
N GLY A 441 7.09 -16.92 17.04
CA GLY A 441 6.78 -18.25 16.53
C GLY A 441 5.72 -19.01 17.34
N TYR A 442 4.88 -18.30 18.06
CA TYR A 442 3.72 -18.85 18.78
C TYR A 442 2.59 -19.16 17.78
N ALA A 443 2.87 -20.07 16.87
CA ALA A 443 2.00 -20.50 15.79
C ALA A 443 2.42 -21.88 15.28
N THR A 444 1.49 -22.66 14.73
CA THR A 444 1.72 -24.02 14.23
C THR A 444 1.75 -24.04 12.70
N LEU A 445 2.89 -24.44 12.11
CA LEU A 445 3.00 -24.66 10.66
C LEU A 445 1.94 -25.66 10.19
N TYR A 446 1.25 -25.32 9.11
CA TYR A 446 0.17 -26.13 8.51
C TYR A 446 -1.04 -26.31 9.42
N GLY A 447 -1.14 -25.54 10.49
CA GLY A 447 -2.27 -25.46 11.40
C GLY A 447 -2.94 -24.10 11.33
N ASP A 448 -2.81 -23.27 12.35
CA ASP A 448 -3.31 -21.90 12.41
C ASP A 448 -2.66 -20.94 11.42
N MET A 449 -1.53 -21.34 10.82
CA MET A 449 -0.85 -20.61 9.75
C MET A 449 -1.34 -21.00 8.33
N CYS A 450 -2.37 -21.85 8.18
CA CYS A 450 -2.88 -22.20 6.85
C CYS A 450 -3.95 -21.24 6.36
N GLY A 451 -4.00 -20.98 5.03
CA GLY A 451 -5.02 -20.14 4.42
C GLY A 451 -4.53 -19.38 3.20
N GLY A 452 -5.21 -18.29 2.83
CA GLY A 452 -4.90 -17.46 1.67
C GLY A 452 -4.49 -16.03 2.02
N TYR A 453 -4.95 -15.48 3.17
CA TYR A 453 -4.66 -14.13 3.61
C TYR A 453 -4.77 -13.97 5.12
N SER A 454 -4.04 -13.00 5.69
CA SER A 454 -4.07 -12.68 7.12
C SER A 454 -4.18 -11.17 7.34
N VAL A 455 -5.32 -10.71 7.87
CA VAL A 455 -5.53 -9.27 8.13
C VAL A 455 -4.73 -8.76 9.34
N LEU A 456 -4.35 -9.64 10.27
CA LEU A 456 -3.60 -9.28 11.48
C LEU A 456 -2.10 -9.58 11.37
N LYS A 457 -1.61 -10.08 10.22
CA LYS A 457 -0.20 -10.48 10.03
C LYS A 457 0.80 -9.43 10.52
N ASP A 458 0.49 -8.16 10.32
CA ASP A 458 1.36 -7.02 10.64
C ASP A 458 0.77 -6.10 11.72
N VAL A 459 -0.12 -6.63 12.57
CA VAL A 459 -0.78 -5.94 13.69
C VAL A 459 -0.32 -6.54 15.01
N TYR A 460 0.30 -5.76 15.87
CA TYR A 460 0.69 -6.19 17.22
C TYR A 460 -0.53 -6.48 18.11
N LYS A 461 -0.38 -7.38 19.07
CA LYS A 461 -1.49 -7.81 19.95
C LYS A 461 -2.12 -6.65 20.73
N THR A 462 -1.31 -5.72 21.21
CA THR A 462 -1.79 -4.50 21.88
C THR A 462 -2.68 -3.66 20.95
N MET A 463 -2.33 -3.56 19.68
CA MET A 463 -3.14 -2.89 18.66
C MET A 463 -4.42 -3.69 18.36
N VAL A 464 -4.40 -5.02 18.37
CA VAL A 464 -5.61 -5.86 18.23
C VAL A 464 -6.65 -5.51 19.29
N PHE A 465 -6.24 -5.33 20.56
CA PHE A 465 -7.14 -4.87 21.63
C PHE A 465 -7.68 -3.47 21.37
N ARG A 466 -6.82 -2.51 21.01
CA ARG A 466 -7.20 -1.13 20.69
C ARG A 466 -8.23 -1.09 19.55
N LEU A 467 -7.98 -1.82 18.47
CA LEU A 467 -8.87 -1.89 17.30
C LEU A 467 -10.21 -2.54 17.63
N SER A 468 -10.24 -3.56 18.48
CA SER A 468 -11.47 -4.22 18.92
C SER A 468 -12.37 -3.27 19.72
N HIS A 469 -11.78 -2.50 20.63
CA HIS A 469 -12.48 -1.44 21.36
C HIS A 469 -12.95 -0.33 20.41
N TRP A 470 -12.06 0.11 19.52
CA TRP A 470 -12.36 1.18 18.56
C TRP A 470 -13.52 0.80 17.65
N ARG A 471 -13.51 -0.41 17.06
CA ARG A 471 -14.58 -0.89 16.16
C ARG A 471 -15.93 -1.02 16.88
N ASN A 472 -15.93 -1.44 18.15
CA ASN A 472 -17.16 -1.48 18.94
C ASN A 472 -17.76 -0.10 19.23
N ALA A 473 -16.93 0.95 19.22
CA ALA A 473 -17.36 2.34 19.43
C ALA A 473 -17.64 3.11 18.12
N HIS A 474 -17.08 2.65 17.00
CA HIS A 474 -17.13 3.35 15.71
C HIS A 474 -17.54 2.39 14.58
N GLN A 475 -18.22 2.95 13.58
CA GLN A 475 -18.44 2.30 12.28
C GLN A 475 -17.72 3.13 11.22
N PRO A 476 -16.63 2.61 10.61
CA PRO A 476 -15.90 3.35 9.58
C PRO A 476 -16.79 3.65 8.37
N PRO A 477 -16.54 4.74 7.64
CA PRO A 477 -17.23 5.00 6.38
C PRO A 477 -17.01 3.89 5.34
N GLY A 478 -18.05 3.54 4.60
CA GLY A 478 -17.94 2.60 3.47
C GLY A 478 -17.79 1.12 3.84
N VAL A 479 -17.90 0.73 5.11
CA VAL A 479 -17.95 -0.68 5.53
C VAL A 479 -19.34 -1.28 5.32
N LEU A 480 -19.38 -2.60 5.09
CA LEU A 480 -20.62 -3.35 4.82
C LEU A 480 -21.21 -4.01 6.07
N GLY A 481 -20.45 -4.04 7.16
CA GLY A 481 -20.86 -4.67 8.41
C GLY A 481 -21.84 -3.83 9.23
N PRO A 482 -22.42 -4.42 10.29
CA PRO A 482 -23.42 -3.76 11.12
C PRO A 482 -22.80 -2.63 11.97
N GLY A 483 -23.63 -1.63 12.29
CA GLY A 483 -23.29 -0.58 13.24
C GLY A 483 -23.32 -1.03 14.69
N GLY A 484 -22.63 -0.30 15.57
CA GLY A 484 -22.56 -0.58 16.99
C GLY A 484 -21.57 -1.70 17.33
N ARG A 485 -21.79 -2.32 18.49
CA ARG A 485 -20.90 -3.37 19.00
C ARG A 485 -21.01 -4.65 18.15
N VAL A 486 -19.87 -5.15 17.70
CA VAL A 486 -19.73 -6.35 16.86
C VAL A 486 -18.87 -7.44 17.52
N ILE A 487 -18.09 -7.09 18.54
CA ILE A 487 -17.27 -8.02 19.33
C ILE A 487 -17.80 -8.04 20.76
N PRO A 488 -18.16 -9.22 21.32
CA PRO A 488 -18.56 -9.34 22.73
C PRO A 488 -17.50 -8.80 23.69
N GLU A 489 -17.93 -8.10 24.73
CA GLU A 489 -17.02 -7.50 25.73
C GLU A 489 -16.13 -8.54 26.40
N ARG A 490 -16.69 -9.72 26.70
CA ARG A 490 -15.93 -10.82 27.34
C ARG A 490 -14.75 -11.26 26.47
N ILE A 491 -14.88 -11.29 25.14
CA ILE A 491 -13.78 -11.60 24.22
C ILE A 491 -12.60 -10.61 24.39
N ILE A 492 -12.91 -9.34 24.62
CA ILE A 492 -11.89 -8.29 24.75
C ILE A 492 -11.24 -8.32 26.13
N THR A 493 -11.99 -8.68 27.17
CA THR A 493 -11.54 -8.57 28.57
C THR A 493 -10.95 -9.85 29.13
N LYS A 494 -11.27 -11.02 28.54
CA LYS A 494 -10.70 -12.30 29.03
C LYS A 494 -9.21 -12.43 28.66
N PRO A 495 -8.40 -13.07 29.51
CA PRO A 495 -7.00 -13.33 29.18
C PRO A 495 -6.87 -14.20 27.93
N PRO A 496 -5.94 -13.87 26.99
CA PRO A 496 -5.70 -14.68 25.80
C PRO A 496 -5.22 -16.10 26.13
N SER A 497 -5.73 -17.08 25.37
CA SER A 497 -5.36 -18.48 25.48
C SER A 497 -5.56 -19.21 24.15
N ALA A 498 -4.65 -20.12 23.81
CA ALA A 498 -4.79 -21.01 22.66
C ALA A 498 -5.73 -22.22 22.91
N GLU A 499 -6.09 -22.52 24.15
CA GLU A 499 -6.97 -23.64 24.57
C GLU A 499 -6.61 -25.00 23.91
N LEU A 500 -5.31 -25.32 23.82
CA LEU A 500 -4.82 -26.58 23.26
C LEU A 500 -4.54 -27.63 24.35
N ARG A 501 -4.52 -27.24 25.62
CA ARG A 501 -4.35 -28.08 26.82
C ARG A 501 -5.15 -27.48 27.97
N PRO A 502 -5.38 -28.26 29.07
CA PRO A 502 -6.11 -27.78 30.26
C PRO A 502 -5.48 -26.51 30.85
N ASP A 503 -6.30 -25.54 31.23
CA ASP A 503 -5.93 -24.31 31.95
C ASP A 503 -4.82 -23.45 31.27
N GLN A 504 -4.58 -23.64 29.99
CA GLN A 504 -3.55 -22.92 29.24
C GLN A 504 -3.82 -21.42 29.20
N LYS A 505 -2.76 -20.62 29.37
CA LYS A 505 -2.73 -19.17 29.15
C LYS A 505 -1.49 -18.80 28.35
N ASP A 506 -1.58 -17.78 27.52
CA ASP A 506 -0.43 -17.27 26.76
C ASP A 506 0.68 -16.79 27.70
N ALA A 507 0.30 -16.24 28.86
CA ALA A 507 1.23 -15.83 29.92
C ALA A 507 2.10 -16.98 30.51
N ASP A 508 1.75 -18.24 30.25
CA ASP A 508 2.60 -19.38 30.64
C ASP A 508 3.88 -19.45 29.79
N SER A 509 3.83 -18.89 28.59
CA SER A 509 4.90 -18.99 27.59
C SER A 509 5.49 -17.64 27.17
N LEU A 510 4.76 -16.56 27.32
CA LEU A 510 5.11 -15.21 26.85
C LEU A 510 5.05 -14.21 28.03
N PRO A 511 5.83 -13.11 27.97
CA PRO A 511 5.61 -12.00 28.90
C PRO A 511 4.28 -11.31 28.58
N PRO A 512 3.78 -10.40 29.45
CA PRO A 512 2.62 -9.57 29.13
C PRO A 512 2.78 -8.89 27.76
N TYR A 513 1.68 -8.81 26.99
CA TYR A 513 1.75 -8.30 25.62
C TYR A 513 2.25 -6.87 25.52
N ASP A 514 1.99 -5.99 26.51
CA ASP A 514 2.54 -4.63 26.53
C ASP A 514 4.08 -4.63 26.57
N GLU A 515 4.67 -5.55 27.35
CA GLU A 515 6.12 -5.73 27.40
C GLU A 515 6.64 -6.41 26.13
N LEU A 516 5.96 -7.46 25.67
CA LEU A 516 6.35 -8.19 24.46
C LEU A 516 6.37 -7.27 23.23
N ASP A 517 5.30 -6.55 22.99
CA ASP A 517 5.14 -5.68 21.81
C ASP A 517 6.10 -4.48 21.88
N GLY A 518 6.34 -3.93 23.07
CA GLY A 518 7.36 -2.89 23.26
C GLY A 518 8.78 -3.35 22.91
N ILE A 519 9.16 -4.56 23.34
CA ILE A 519 10.45 -5.17 22.98
C ILE A 519 10.52 -5.46 21.49
N LEU A 520 9.46 -6.07 20.91
CA LEU A 520 9.42 -6.42 19.49
C LEU A 520 9.45 -5.17 18.60
N GLY A 521 8.72 -4.11 18.96
CA GLY A 521 8.77 -2.83 18.25
C GLY A 521 10.18 -2.25 18.19
N ALA A 522 10.87 -2.21 19.33
CA ALA A 522 12.24 -1.74 19.39
C ALA A 522 13.22 -2.61 18.58
N LEU A 523 13.05 -3.94 18.58
CA LEU A 523 13.94 -4.86 17.83
C LEU A 523 13.64 -4.91 16.33
N ILE A 524 12.38 -4.73 15.91
CA ILE A 524 11.93 -4.92 14.52
C ILE A 524 11.81 -3.59 13.79
N GLU A 525 11.04 -2.65 14.34
CA GLU A 525 10.76 -1.37 13.68
C GLU A 525 11.95 -0.40 13.81
N ASP A 526 12.53 -0.30 15.02
CA ASP A 526 13.63 0.61 15.30
C ASP A 526 15.02 -0.01 15.08
N GLU A 527 15.11 -1.32 14.82
CA GLU A 527 16.38 -2.08 14.67
C GLU A 527 17.39 -1.90 15.81
N LYS A 528 16.90 -1.67 17.02
CA LYS A 528 17.73 -1.50 18.21
C LYS A 528 18.47 -2.78 18.57
N SER A 529 19.67 -2.63 19.12
CA SER A 529 20.44 -3.73 19.73
C SER A 529 19.77 -4.23 21.03
N VAL A 530 20.16 -5.41 21.51
CA VAL A 530 19.71 -5.91 22.82
C VAL A 530 20.03 -4.93 23.94
N ASP A 531 21.21 -4.33 23.92
CA ASP A 531 21.65 -3.38 24.94
C ASP A 531 20.84 -2.08 24.90
N ASP A 532 20.49 -1.58 23.70
CA ASP A 532 19.62 -0.41 23.54
C ASP A 532 18.20 -0.69 24.07
N VAL A 533 17.67 -1.88 23.81
CA VAL A 533 16.33 -2.27 24.32
C VAL A 533 16.36 -2.40 25.83
N VAL A 534 17.41 -2.97 26.41
CA VAL A 534 17.60 -3.02 27.87
C VAL A 534 17.68 -1.61 28.47
N ALA A 535 18.34 -0.68 27.78
CA ALA A 535 18.42 0.73 28.21
C ALA A 535 17.06 1.45 28.22
N LEU A 536 16.04 0.94 27.49
CA LEU A 536 14.65 1.41 27.59
C LEU A 536 13.93 0.96 28.88
N GLY A 537 14.56 0.11 29.70
CA GLY A 537 14.04 -0.35 30.99
C GLY A 537 13.52 -1.79 30.99
N TYR A 538 13.65 -2.53 29.90
CA TYR A 538 13.26 -3.94 29.84
C TYR A 538 14.31 -4.87 30.48
N GLY A 539 13.85 -5.99 31.07
CA GLY A 539 14.74 -6.97 31.70
C GLY A 539 15.66 -7.67 30.68
N VAL A 540 16.97 -7.71 30.95
CA VAL A 540 17.97 -8.26 30.02
C VAL A 540 17.68 -9.71 29.61
N GLU A 541 17.25 -10.57 30.53
CA GLU A 541 16.93 -11.97 30.23
C GLU A 541 15.67 -12.09 29.35
N THR A 542 14.66 -11.24 29.59
CA THR A 542 13.46 -11.16 28.74
C THR A 542 13.82 -10.75 27.34
N VAL A 543 14.59 -9.66 27.17
CA VAL A 543 15.01 -9.15 25.85
C VAL A 543 15.80 -10.21 25.09
N LYS A 544 16.79 -10.86 25.72
CA LYS A 544 17.58 -11.95 25.11
C LYS A 544 16.72 -13.15 24.72
N ARG A 545 15.76 -13.52 25.56
CA ARG A 545 14.81 -14.60 25.25
C ARG A 545 13.96 -14.26 24.04
N ILE A 546 13.37 -13.06 23.99
CA ILE A 546 12.55 -12.60 22.86
C ILE A 546 13.35 -12.54 21.57
N TRP A 547 14.59 -11.98 21.60
CA TRP A 547 15.48 -12.00 20.45
C TRP A 547 15.70 -13.42 19.91
N LYS A 548 16.01 -14.39 20.81
CA LYS A 548 16.21 -15.78 20.39
C LYS A 548 14.96 -16.40 19.77
N LEU A 549 13.77 -16.11 20.32
CA LEU A 549 12.51 -16.57 19.74
C LEU A 549 12.26 -15.93 18.38
N LEU A 550 12.48 -14.62 18.25
CA LEU A 550 12.35 -13.90 16.99
C LEU A 550 13.24 -14.51 15.90
N ASP A 551 14.51 -14.76 16.16
CA ASP A 551 15.41 -15.35 15.18
C ASP A 551 15.03 -16.80 14.81
N ARG A 552 14.71 -17.61 15.83
CA ARG A 552 14.32 -19.02 15.62
C ARG A 552 13.04 -19.19 14.83
N ALA A 553 12.11 -18.24 14.91
CA ALA A 553 10.82 -18.28 14.22
C ALA A 553 10.91 -17.93 12.74
N GLU A 554 12.06 -17.50 12.19
CA GLU A 554 12.20 -17.06 10.81
C GLU A 554 11.73 -18.12 9.81
N TYR A 555 11.98 -19.40 10.04
CA TYR A 555 11.53 -20.47 9.15
C TYR A 555 10.01 -20.58 9.05
N LYS A 556 9.27 -20.22 10.13
CA LYS A 556 7.81 -20.14 10.13
C LYS A 556 7.33 -18.93 9.32
N ARG A 557 7.92 -17.76 9.55
CA ARG A 557 7.58 -16.54 8.82
C ARG A 557 7.83 -16.63 7.33
N ARG A 558 8.85 -17.40 6.88
CA ARG A 558 9.10 -17.66 5.45
C ARG A 558 8.02 -18.50 4.76
N GLN A 559 7.13 -19.12 5.52
CA GLN A 559 5.98 -19.87 5.05
C GLN A 559 4.66 -19.20 5.43
N ALA A 560 4.72 -17.98 5.96
CA ALA A 560 3.53 -17.20 6.28
C ALA A 560 2.84 -16.71 5.03
N LEU A 561 1.52 -16.59 5.13
CA LEU A 561 0.64 -16.10 4.07
C LEU A 561 0.85 -14.60 3.79
N PRO A 562 0.41 -14.11 2.63
CA PRO A 562 0.24 -12.67 2.42
C PRO A 562 -0.69 -12.08 3.47
N GLY A 563 -0.50 -10.81 3.75
CA GLY A 563 -1.36 -10.05 4.67
C GLY A 563 -1.00 -8.58 4.62
N VAL A 564 -1.96 -7.71 4.90
CA VAL A 564 -1.78 -6.28 4.74
C VAL A 564 -0.62 -5.73 5.59
N LYS A 565 0.24 -4.94 4.96
CA LYS A 565 1.30 -4.19 5.61
C LYS A 565 0.70 -3.00 6.37
N ILE A 566 1.03 -2.88 7.64
CA ILE A 566 0.57 -1.83 8.55
C ILE A 566 1.75 -1.03 9.13
N THR A 567 2.78 -1.74 9.58
CA THR A 567 3.92 -1.15 10.27
C THR A 567 5.04 -0.78 9.31
N LEU A 568 6.07 -0.11 9.81
CA LEU A 568 7.25 0.24 9.01
C LEU A 568 7.95 -1.00 8.44
N ARG A 569 7.99 -2.12 9.20
CA ARG A 569 8.71 -3.34 8.83
C ARG A 569 7.84 -4.59 8.90
N ALA A 570 7.08 -4.83 7.86
CA ALA A 570 6.33 -6.08 7.70
C ALA A 570 7.25 -7.27 7.41
N PHE A 571 6.87 -8.45 7.91
CA PHE A 571 7.58 -9.70 7.61
C PHE A 571 7.41 -10.10 6.14
N GLY A 572 8.51 -10.40 5.49
CA GLY A 572 8.59 -10.79 4.09
C GLY A 572 9.44 -9.83 3.28
N LYS A 573 8.87 -8.79 2.69
CA LYS A 573 9.61 -7.85 1.83
C LYS A 573 10.47 -6.86 2.61
N ASP A 574 9.98 -6.29 3.73
CA ASP A 574 10.72 -5.28 4.50
C ASP A 574 11.82 -5.89 5.38
N ARG A 575 11.55 -7.03 5.99
CA ARG A 575 12.50 -7.72 6.88
C ARG A 575 12.87 -9.08 6.31
N ARG A 576 14.12 -9.20 5.84
CA ARG A 576 14.66 -10.39 5.13
C ARG A 576 15.83 -11.00 5.92
N TYR A 577 15.52 -11.67 7.02
CA TYR A 577 16.54 -12.35 7.83
C TYR A 577 16.88 -13.74 7.27
N PRO A 578 18.14 -14.23 7.44
CA PRO A 578 18.49 -15.60 7.08
C PRO A 578 17.88 -16.59 8.07
N ILE A 579 17.33 -17.71 7.55
CA ILE A 579 16.86 -18.82 8.40
C ILE A 579 18.06 -19.48 9.09
N THR A 580 19.11 -19.75 8.32
CA THR A 580 20.37 -20.31 8.86
C THR A 580 21.20 -19.17 9.43
N ASN A 581 21.06 -18.93 10.74
CA ASN A 581 21.68 -17.81 11.44
C ASN A 581 22.50 -18.31 12.65
N GLY A 582 23.80 -18.06 12.62
CA GLY A 582 24.72 -18.39 13.73
C GLY A 582 24.88 -17.28 14.76
N PHE A 583 24.44 -16.04 14.46
CA PHE A 583 24.62 -14.88 15.33
C PHE A 583 23.83 -14.99 16.63
N THR A 584 22.64 -15.60 16.60
CA THR A 584 21.79 -15.84 17.78
C THR A 584 22.51 -16.59 18.92
N LYS A 585 23.57 -17.36 18.60
CA LYS A 585 24.36 -18.11 19.59
C LYS A 585 25.38 -17.23 20.32
N GLN A 586 25.59 -15.99 19.84
CA GLN A 586 26.61 -15.06 20.34
C GLN A 586 26.03 -13.99 21.28
N ILE A 587 24.69 -13.99 21.46
CA ILE A 587 23.92 -13.05 22.29
C ILE A 587 23.39 -13.76 23.60
#